data_434af8b835193546b3f7cea7694de1d7
#
_entry.id   434af8b835193546b3f7cea7694de1d7
#
_cell.length_a   1.000
_cell.length_b   1.000
_cell.length_c   1.000
_cell.angle_alpha   90.00
_cell.angle_beta   90.00
_cell.angle_gamma   90.00
#
_symmetry.space_group_name_H-M   'P 1'
#
loop_
_entity.id
_entity.type
_entity.pdbx_description
1 polymer ?
#
loop_
_entity_poly.entity_id
_entity_poly.type
_entity_poly.pdbx_seq_one_letter_code
_entity_poly.pdbx_strand_id
1 'polypeptide(L)'
;HSIDLMIIDVSVEVAMLCRAASVPYLYVRLAGIRDDEPHLNAFAGALGLLAPYPKALEASETDDWLQQKTLYLDFLPEKSAKSISYDAFIVPLADLIEDDDNGSNPATKFNLTDKAEQNPKIITVIKGYGGHEAIDAKLPKLREMYPDALIISLGPIADNKRSYVDIAAQVTDVSPFLMHSDLLIMACGLNAIAQAYHYKTPLVVLPDERPHREQEVMAEALIAQGRAMSWQQFVDVSKNPPSLGNLLTSFAKPDSNRVSNNTVDETNTKTTAQALMDSFVDYPAAKPWFQDWLLPKLDMTPK
;
A
#
# COMPACT_ATOMS: atom_id res chain seq x y z
N HIS A 1 -13.83 -37.00 -0.83
CA HIS A 1 -14.17 -35.63 -1.22
C HIS A 1 -13.32 -35.28 -2.44
N SER A 2 -13.95 -34.92 -3.56
CA SER A 2 -13.25 -34.35 -4.74
C SER A 2 -13.04 -32.85 -4.49
N ILE A 3 -11.88 -32.34 -4.83
CA ILE A 3 -11.60 -30.91 -4.87
C ILE A 3 -11.90 -30.44 -6.29
N ASP A 4 -12.87 -29.54 -6.43
CA ASP A 4 -13.28 -29.02 -7.74
C ASP A 4 -12.38 -27.87 -8.20
N LEU A 5 -11.85 -27.06 -7.26
CA LEU A 5 -10.93 -25.96 -7.53
C LEU A 5 -10.08 -25.66 -6.29
N MET A 6 -8.80 -25.39 -6.52
CA MET A 6 -7.87 -24.86 -5.50
C MET A 6 -7.56 -23.38 -5.80
N ILE A 7 -7.56 -22.53 -4.78
CA ILE A 7 -6.98 -21.17 -4.88
C ILE A 7 -5.66 -21.21 -4.11
N ILE A 8 -4.57 -20.92 -4.80
CA ILE A 8 -3.21 -21.01 -4.26
C ILE A 8 -2.67 -19.60 -4.03
N ASP A 9 -2.33 -19.32 -2.78
CA ASP A 9 -1.68 -18.06 -2.40
C ASP A 9 -0.15 -18.24 -2.45
N VAL A 10 0.43 -17.84 -3.57
CA VAL A 10 1.88 -17.66 -3.83
C VAL A 10 2.77 -18.90 -3.68
N SER A 11 2.22 -20.13 -3.52
CA SER A 11 3.03 -21.33 -3.34
C SER A 11 3.20 -22.11 -4.65
N VAL A 12 4.41 -22.10 -5.17
CA VAL A 12 4.81 -22.92 -6.34
C VAL A 12 4.70 -24.41 -6.04
N GLU A 13 5.07 -24.84 -4.84
CA GLU A 13 5.05 -26.24 -4.42
C GLU A 13 3.62 -26.78 -4.43
N VAL A 14 2.66 -26.01 -3.89
CA VAL A 14 1.25 -26.40 -3.90
C VAL A 14 0.70 -26.43 -5.32
N ALA A 15 1.14 -25.51 -6.19
CA ALA A 15 0.75 -25.52 -7.60
C ALA A 15 1.25 -26.81 -8.32
N MET A 16 2.50 -27.22 -8.06
CA MET A 16 3.02 -28.48 -8.62
C MET A 16 2.29 -29.70 -8.10
N LEU A 17 1.91 -29.72 -6.81
CA LEU A 17 1.09 -30.80 -6.23
C LEU A 17 -0.29 -30.87 -6.88
N CYS A 18 -0.95 -29.73 -7.09
CA CYS A 18 -2.23 -29.67 -7.79
C CYS A 18 -2.13 -30.21 -9.23
N ARG A 19 -1.07 -29.86 -9.96
CA ARG A 19 -0.81 -30.40 -11.29
C ARG A 19 -0.64 -31.93 -11.27
N ALA A 20 0.18 -32.42 -10.34
CA ALA A 20 0.44 -33.87 -10.21
C ALA A 20 -0.85 -34.65 -9.84
N ALA A 21 -1.75 -34.03 -9.07
CA ALA A 21 -3.03 -34.59 -8.66
C ALA A 21 -4.18 -34.33 -9.65
N SER A 22 -3.92 -33.64 -10.75
CA SER A 22 -4.94 -33.21 -11.73
C SER A 22 -6.06 -32.36 -11.10
N VAL A 23 -5.73 -31.54 -10.07
CA VAL A 23 -6.66 -30.61 -9.41
C VAL A 23 -6.54 -29.27 -10.13
N PRO A 24 -7.65 -28.71 -10.69
CA PRO A 24 -7.66 -27.38 -11.25
C PRO A 24 -7.34 -26.32 -10.20
N TYR A 25 -6.59 -25.26 -10.56
CA TYR A 25 -6.27 -24.21 -9.62
C TYR A 25 -6.20 -22.82 -10.25
N LEU A 26 -6.50 -21.81 -9.42
CA LEU A 26 -6.15 -20.42 -9.62
C LEU A 26 -4.91 -20.09 -8.80
N TYR A 27 -4.04 -19.25 -9.34
CA TYR A 27 -2.82 -18.86 -8.63
C TYR A 27 -2.83 -17.37 -8.35
N VAL A 28 -2.73 -16.98 -7.07
CA VAL A 28 -2.56 -15.59 -6.66
C VAL A 28 -1.08 -15.24 -6.81
N ARG A 29 -0.79 -14.28 -7.68
CA ARG A 29 0.58 -13.78 -7.88
C ARG A 29 0.72 -12.36 -7.33
N LEU A 30 1.84 -12.10 -6.70
CA LEU A 30 2.21 -10.77 -6.22
C LEU A 30 2.90 -9.97 -7.35
N ALA A 31 3.03 -8.67 -7.15
CA ALA A 31 3.86 -7.81 -7.99
C ALA A 31 5.34 -8.29 -7.97
N GLY A 32 6.13 -7.78 -8.89
CA GLY A 32 7.53 -8.15 -9.03
C GLY A 32 7.81 -9.06 -10.22
N ILE A 33 9.07 -9.37 -10.44
CA ILE A 33 9.55 -10.17 -11.58
C ILE A 33 9.72 -11.61 -11.13
N ARG A 34 8.88 -12.49 -11.66
CA ARG A 34 8.90 -13.93 -11.39
C ARG A 34 9.03 -14.67 -12.71
N ASP A 35 10.24 -14.66 -13.24
CA ASP A 35 10.65 -15.26 -14.52
C ASP A 35 11.41 -16.57 -14.35
N ASP A 36 11.54 -17.05 -13.12
CA ASP A 36 12.15 -18.35 -12.85
C ASP A 36 11.24 -19.52 -13.28
N GLU A 37 11.86 -20.61 -13.68
CA GLU A 37 11.17 -21.79 -14.23
C GLU A 37 10.08 -22.36 -13.30
N PRO A 38 10.26 -22.47 -11.97
CA PRO A 38 9.22 -22.93 -11.07
C PRO A 38 7.96 -22.05 -11.11
N HIS A 39 8.11 -20.72 -11.05
CA HIS A 39 6.97 -19.80 -11.14
C HIS A 39 6.29 -19.86 -12.50
N LEU A 40 7.06 -19.83 -13.60
CA LEU A 40 6.50 -19.91 -14.95
C LEU A 40 5.71 -21.21 -15.15
N ASN A 41 6.21 -22.34 -14.62
CA ASN A 41 5.49 -23.60 -14.64
C ASN A 41 4.19 -23.56 -13.82
N ALA A 42 4.21 -22.94 -12.64
CA ALA A 42 3.01 -22.77 -11.82
C ALA A 42 1.97 -21.89 -12.54
N PHE A 43 2.40 -20.78 -13.14
CA PHE A 43 1.53 -19.87 -13.89
C PHE A 43 0.96 -20.55 -15.14
N ALA A 44 1.78 -21.28 -15.90
CA ALA A 44 1.33 -21.97 -17.09
C ALA A 44 0.26 -23.04 -16.79
N GLY A 45 0.39 -23.75 -15.66
CA GLY A 45 -0.54 -24.81 -15.25
C GLY A 45 -1.84 -24.32 -14.61
N ALA A 46 -1.90 -23.07 -14.14
CA ALA A 46 -3.10 -22.50 -13.55
C ALA A 46 -4.22 -22.31 -14.58
N LEU A 47 -5.47 -22.40 -14.18
CA LEU A 47 -6.63 -21.99 -15.01
C LEU A 47 -6.61 -20.49 -15.27
N GLY A 48 -6.17 -19.71 -14.31
CA GLY A 48 -6.00 -18.27 -14.38
C GLY A 48 -5.15 -17.76 -13.23
N LEU A 49 -4.69 -16.52 -13.36
CA LEU A 49 -3.87 -15.84 -12.37
C LEU A 49 -4.69 -14.71 -11.75
N LEU A 50 -4.56 -14.51 -10.45
CA LEU A 50 -5.18 -13.42 -9.71
C LEU A 50 -4.10 -12.47 -9.21
N ALA A 51 -4.20 -11.19 -9.55
CA ALA A 51 -3.29 -10.16 -9.05
C ALA A 51 -4.07 -9.23 -8.10
N PRO A 52 -3.76 -9.22 -6.78
CA PRO A 52 -4.45 -8.35 -5.81
C PRO A 52 -3.89 -6.92 -5.85
N TYR A 53 -3.74 -6.38 -7.06
CA TYR A 53 -3.28 -5.01 -7.33
C TYR A 53 -3.76 -4.55 -8.71
N PRO A 54 -3.81 -3.22 -8.96
CA PRO A 54 -4.23 -2.69 -10.26
C PRO A 54 -3.24 -3.05 -11.37
N LYS A 55 -3.75 -3.30 -12.58
CA LYS A 55 -2.91 -3.56 -13.77
C LYS A 55 -1.86 -2.46 -14.02
N ALA A 56 -2.18 -1.24 -13.65
CA ALA A 56 -1.26 -0.11 -13.79
C ALA A 56 0.02 -0.24 -12.93
N LEU A 57 0.04 -1.14 -11.93
CA LEU A 57 1.21 -1.44 -11.08
C LEU A 57 1.94 -2.73 -11.51
N GLU A 58 1.59 -3.29 -12.66
CA GLU A 58 2.31 -4.42 -13.24
C GLU A 58 3.71 -4.01 -13.69
N ALA A 59 4.67 -4.93 -13.54
CA ALA A 59 6.01 -4.74 -14.09
C ALA A 59 5.98 -4.65 -15.62
N SER A 60 6.75 -3.72 -16.18
CA SER A 60 6.88 -3.57 -17.64
C SER A 60 7.50 -4.80 -18.30
N GLU A 61 8.29 -5.55 -17.55
CA GLU A 61 8.98 -6.76 -17.98
C GLU A 61 8.10 -8.03 -17.95
N THR A 62 6.90 -7.92 -17.37
CA THR A 62 5.99 -9.08 -17.32
C THR A 62 5.53 -9.48 -18.72
N ASP A 63 5.74 -10.74 -19.09
CA ASP A 63 5.34 -11.29 -20.38
C ASP A 63 3.86 -11.07 -20.70
N ASP A 64 3.55 -10.76 -21.95
CA ASP A 64 2.18 -10.52 -22.43
C ASP A 64 1.22 -11.67 -22.12
N TRP A 65 1.67 -12.94 -22.22
CA TRP A 65 0.83 -14.08 -21.95
C TRP A 65 0.44 -14.19 -20.47
N LEU A 66 1.34 -13.77 -19.55
CA LEU A 66 1.06 -13.70 -18.12
C LEU A 66 0.02 -12.59 -17.85
N GLN A 67 0.21 -11.42 -18.44
CA GLN A 67 -0.74 -10.31 -18.30
C GLN A 67 -2.12 -10.68 -18.84
N GLN A 68 -2.20 -11.36 -20.00
CA GLN A 68 -3.48 -11.81 -20.60
C GLN A 68 -4.16 -12.91 -19.76
N LYS A 69 -3.39 -13.71 -19.05
CA LYS A 69 -3.90 -14.79 -18.17
C LYS A 69 -4.29 -14.27 -16.79
N THR A 70 -3.91 -13.03 -16.45
CA THR A 70 -4.11 -12.43 -15.12
C THR A 70 -5.40 -11.62 -15.05
N LEU A 71 -6.21 -11.89 -14.04
CA LEU A 71 -7.25 -11.02 -13.57
C LEU A 71 -6.68 -10.08 -12.50
N TYR A 72 -6.66 -8.79 -12.80
CA TYR A 72 -6.26 -7.75 -11.86
C TYR A 72 -7.46 -7.34 -11.02
N LEU A 73 -7.41 -7.61 -9.72
CA LEU A 73 -8.51 -7.38 -8.79
C LEU A 73 -8.57 -5.94 -8.28
N ASP A 74 -7.55 -5.12 -8.61
CA ASP A 74 -7.34 -3.81 -7.99
C ASP A 74 -7.04 -3.93 -6.48
N PHE A 75 -6.81 -2.82 -5.80
CA PHE A 75 -6.81 -2.80 -4.35
C PHE A 75 -8.26 -2.67 -3.89
N LEU A 76 -8.73 -3.68 -3.17
CA LEU A 76 -10.06 -3.63 -2.56
C LEU A 76 -10.09 -2.43 -1.59
N PRO A 77 -11.04 -1.50 -1.73
CA PRO A 77 -11.19 -0.43 -0.76
C PRO A 77 -11.45 -1.06 0.61
N GLU A 78 -10.65 -0.68 1.61
CA GLU A 78 -11.01 -1.00 2.98
C GLU A 78 -12.44 -0.50 3.23
N LYS A 79 -13.25 -1.33 3.90
CA LYS A 79 -14.57 -0.90 4.40
C LYS A 79 -14.38 0.45 5.05
N SER A 80 -15.01 1.46 4.51
CA SER A 80 -14.83 2.89 4.79
C SER A 80 -14.21 3.14 6.17
N ALA A 81 -12.93 3.52 6.18
CA ALA A 81 -12.34 4.09 7.37
C ALA A 81 -13.30 5.18 7.83
N LYS A 82 -13.81 5.08 9.06
CA LYS A 82 -14.69 6.13 9.61
C LYS A 82 -13.93 7.44 9.43
N SER A 83 -14.52 8.37 8.70
CA SER A 83 -13.94 9.70 8.58
C SER A 83 -13.78 10.28 9.99
N ILE A 84 -12.54 10.39 10.44
CA ILE A 84 -12.21 10.99 11.73
C ILE A 84 -11.91 12.46 11.44
N SER A 85 -12.47 13.37 12.24
CA SER A 85 -12.11 14.78 12.12
C SER A 85 -10.63 14.99 12.48
N TYR A 86 -10.02 16.07 11.97
CA TYR A 86 -8.65 16.42 12.31
C TYR A 86 -8.43 16.56 13.81
N ASP A 87 -9.37 17.19 14.54
CA ASP A 87 -9.29 17.33 16.00
C ASP A 87 -9.32 15.97 16.71
N ALA A 88 -10.17 15.05 16.26
CA ALA A 88 -10.23 13.69 16.81
C ALA A 88 -8.96 12.85 16.48
N PHE A 89 -8.18 13.25 15.48
CA PHE A 89 -6.90 12.67 15.17
C PHE A 89 -5.77 13.28 16.00
N ILE A 90 -5.71 14.64 16.10
CA ILE A 90 -4.56 15.33 16.69
C ILE A 90 -4.55 15.27 18.22
N VAL A 91 -5.72 15.31 18.88
CA VAL A 91 -5.81 15.33 20.35
C VAL A 91 -5.20 14.08 21.00
N PRO A 92 -5.52 12.84 20.57
CA PRO A 92 -4.86 11.65 21.11
C PRO A 92 -3.35 11.58 20.85
N LEU A 93 -2.86 12.26 19.81
CA LEU A 93 -1.42 12.33 19.54
C LEU A 93 -0.70 13.24 20.54
N ALA A 94 -1.36 14.27 21.04
CA ALA A 94 -0.82 15.11 22.10
C ALA A 94 -0.54 14.31 23.37
N ASP A 95 -1.49 13.47 23.78
CA ASP A 95 -1.35 12.60 24.96
C ASP A 95 -0.16 11.63 24.82
N LEU A 96 0.13 11.14 23.61
CA LEU A 96 1.27 10.24 23.34
C LEU A 96 2.64 10.93 23.46
N ILE A 97 2.69 12.25 23.37
CA ILE A 97 3.94 13.01 23.52
C ILE A 97 4.19 13.36 25.00
N GLU A 98 3.13 13.61 25.75
CA GLU A 98 3.23 13.98 27.18
C GLU A 98 3.63 12.81 28.09
N ASP A 99 3.32 11.56 27.71
CA ASP A 99 3.63 10.37 28.50
C ASP A 99 5.11 9.94 28.47
N ASP A 100 5.98 10.56 27.66
CA ASP A 100 7.41 10.20 27.57
C ASP A 100 8.26 10.96 28.62
N ASP A 101 7.80 10.93 29.89
CA ASP A 101 8.30 11.69 31.05
C ASP A 101 9.71 11.23 31.54
N ASN A 102 10.39 10.32 30.82
CA ASN A 102 11.73 9.82 31.15
C ASN A 102 12.90 10.72 30.69
N GLY A 103 12.64 11.97 30.32
CA GLY A 103 13.69 13.02 30.25
C GLY A 103 14.81 12.85 29.22
N SER A 104 14.80 11.81 28.42
CA SER A 104 15.86 11.48 27.45
C SER A 104 15.50 11.84 25.99
N ASN A 105 14.31 12.33 25.73
CA ASN A 105 13.86 12.66 24.37
C ASN A 105 13.93 14.18 24.13
N PRO A 106 14.73 14.68 23.17
CA PRO A 106 14.70 16.10 22.79
C PRO A 106 13.34 16.56 22.23
N ALA A 107 12.41 15.62 21.95
CA ALA A 107 11.04 15.89 21.55
C ALA A 107 10.18 16.57 22.64
N THR A 108 10.59 16.57 23.92
CA THR A 108 9.96 17.32 25.02
C THR A 108 9.93 18.85 24.81
N LYS A 109 10.46 19.36 23.69
CA LYS A 109 10.30 20.75 23.28
C LYS A 109 9.06 21.01 22.41
N PHE A 110 8.32 19.95 22.04
CA PHE A 110 7.12 20.06 21.22
C PHE A 110 5.91 20.30 22.11
N ASN A 111 5.67 21.55 22.48
CA ASN A 111 4.39 21.93 23.08
C ASN A 111 3.34 21.91 21.96
N LEU A 112 2.67 20.76 21.79
CA LEU A 112 1.60 20.59 20.78
C LEU A 112 0.43 21.57 21.01
N THR A 113 0.18 21.96 22.25
CA THR A 113 -0.84 22.98 22.56
C THR A 113 -0.50 24.32 21.91
N ASP A 114 0.77 24.72 21.91
CA ASP A 114 1.21 25.97 21.27
C ASP A 114 1.31 25.83 19.74
N LYS A 115 1.53 24.62 19.21
CA LYS A 115 1.63 24.36 17.78
C LYS A 115 0.34 23.81 17.15
N ALA A 116 -0.57 23.22 17.88
CA ALA A 116 -1.92 22.90 17.39
C ALA A 116 -2.64 24.17 16.92
N GLU A 117 -2.38 25.30 17.57
CA GLU A 117 -2.82 26.63 17.09
C GLU A 117 -2.11 27.05 15.79
N GLN A 118 -0.91 26.51 15.48
CA GLN A 118 -0.13 26.81 14.27
C GLN A 118 -0.35 25.79 13.13
N ASN A 119 -1.16 24.74 13.34
CA ASN A 119 -1.42 23.69 12.36
C ASN A 119 -0.12 23.09 11.79
N PRO A 120 0.67 22.34 12.59
CA PRO A 120 1.99 21.84 12.19
C PRO A 120 1.87 20.91 11.00
N LYS A 121 2.86 20.92 10.12
CA LYS A 121 2.95 19.93 9.04
C LYS A 121 3.23 18.55 9.60
N ILE A 122 2.43 17.56 9.20
CA ILE A 122 2.49 16.20 9.70
C ILE A 122 3.15 15.31 8.65
N ILE A 123 4.27 14.69 9.00
CA ILE A 123 4.96 13.71 8.19
C ILE A 123 4.86 12.35 8.88
N THR A 124 4.16 11.41 8.25
CA THR A 124 4.03 10.05 8.79
C THR A 124 4.93 9.09 8.02
N VAL A 125 5.77 8.37 8.78
CA VAL A 125 6.67 7.33 8.30
C VAL A 125 6.06 5.99 8.67
N ILE A 126 5.66 5.19 7.67
CA ILE A 126 5.01 3.89 7.88
C ILE A 126 5.99 2.79 7.53
N LYS A 127 6.24 1.89 8.48
CA LYS A 127 7.20 0.80 8.36
C LYS A 127 6.53 -0.55 8.61
N GLY A 128 6.90 -1.55 7.80
CA GLY A 128 6.49 -2.92 8.01
C GLY A 128 7.44 -3.67 8.96
N TYR A 129 6.97 -4.80 9.49
CA TYR A 129 7.79 -5.66 10.35
C TYR A 129 8.91 -6.41 9.59
N GLY A 130 8.85 -6.44 8.27
CA GLY A 130 9.79 -7.17 7.43
C GLY A 130 11.07 -6.41 7.06
N GLY A 131 11.28 -5.19 7.56
CA GLY A 131 12.45 -4.35 7.30
C GLY A 131 12.11 -2.88 7.54
N HIS A 132 13.02 -2.15 8.18
CA HIS A 132 12.83 -0.74 8.49
C HIS A 132 14.16 0.04 8.48
N GLU A 133 15.29 -0.65 8.37
CA GLU A 133 16.62 -0.07 8.50
C GLU A 133 16.89 0.99 7.40
N ALA A 134 16.44 0.72 6.17
CA ALA A 134 16.59 1.65 5.06
C ALA A 134 15.84 2.97 5.30
N ILE A 135 14.64 2.89 5.88
CA ILE A 135 13.82 4.05 6.26
C ILE A 135 14.43 4.76 7.46
N ASP A 136 14.81 4.01 8.49
CA ASP A 136 15.44 4.57 9.71
C ASP A 136 16.72 5.33 9.40
N ALA A 137 17.50 4.88 8.43
CA ALA A 137 18.69 5.57 7.97
C ALA A 137 18.39 6.97 7.35
N LYS A 138 17.15 7.23 6.94
CA LYS A 138 16.73 8.52 6.36
C LYS A 138 16.19 9.50 7.39
N LEU A 139 15.80 9.05 8.59
CA LEU A 139 15.19 9.89 9.62
C LEU A 139 16.07 11.10 10.03
N PRO A 140 17.40 10.98 10.22
CA PRO A 140 18.24 12.15 10.52
C PRO A 140 18.13 13.24 9.44
N LYS A 141 18.18 12.84 8.17
CA LYS A 141 18.07 13.78 7.04
C LYS A 141 16.68 14.37 6.93
N LEU A 142 15.64 13.60 7.19
CA LEU A 142 14.27 14.08 7.23
C LEU A 142 14.09 15.15 8.29
N ARG A 143 14.58 14.94 9.51
CA ARG A 143 14.52 15.92 10.59
C ARG A 143 15.31 17.19 10.28
N GLU A 144 16.48 17.06 9.66
CA GLU A 144 17.25 18.22 9.19
C GLU A 144 16.49 19.07 8.16
N MET A 145 15.78 18.41 7.23
CA MET A 145 15.02 19.08 6.18
C MET A 145 13.72 19.74 6.72
N TYR A 146 13.11 19.15 7.72
CA TYR A 146 11.84 19.58 8.30
C TYR A 146 11.91 19.68 9.83
N PRO A 147 12.68 20.66 10.36
CA PRO A 147 12.88 20.79 11.80
C PRO A 147 11.60 21.09 12.60
N ASP A 148 10.64 21.75 11.95
CA ASP A 148 9.38 22.19 12.58
C ASP A 148 8.19 21.27 12.28
N ALA A 149 8.37 20.20 11.52
CA ALA A 149 7.30 19.24 11.25
C ALA A 149 7.10 18.28 12.43
N LEU A 150 5.87 17.83 12.62
CA LEU A 150 5.54 16.69 13.47
C LEU A 150 5.85 15.40 12.69
N ILE A 151 6.94 14.73 13.08
CA ILE A 151 7.34 13.46 12.44
C ILE A 151 6.84 12.31 13.29
N ILE A 152 5.96 11.51 12.72
CA ILE A 152 5.34 10.33 13.33
C ILE A 152 5.92 9.08 12.68
N SER A 153 6.43 8.14 13.46
CA SER A 153 6.91 6.85 12.98
C SER A 153 5.98 5.73 13.43
N LEU A 154 5.36 5.06 12.50
CA LEU A 154 4.50 3.90 12.76
C LEU A 154 5.25 2.61 12.44
N GLY A 155 5.25 1.67 13.40
CA GLY A 155 5.98 0.40 13.32
C GLY A 155 7.33 0.43 14.05
N PRO A 156 8.17 -0.61 13.86
CA PRO A 156 9.46 -0.72 14.55
C PRO A 156 10.38 0.46 14.26
N ILE A 157 11.18 0.86 15.25
CA ILE A 157 12.20 1.91 15.11
C ILE A 157 13.43 1.53 15.93
N ALA A 158 14.63 1.75 15.39
CA ALA A 158 15.86 1.54 16.11
C ALA A 158 16.04 2.59 17.21
N ASP A 159 16.48 2.18 18.42
CA ASP A 159 16.61 3.07 19.58
C ASP A 159 17.44 4.33 19.28
N ASN A 160 18.53 4.19 18.54
CA ASN A 160 19.40 5.30 18.14
C ASN A 160 18.80 6.23 17.09
N LYS A 161 17.59 5.93 16.60
CA LYS A 161 16.84 6.75 15.65
C LYS A 161 15.61 7.40 16.27
N ARG A 162 15.23 6.98 17.47
CA ARG A 162 14.06 7.50 18.18
C ARG A 162 14.07 9.03 18.34
N SER A 163 15.24 9.63 18.56
CA SER A 163 15.41 11.08 18.73
C SER A 163 15.13 11.93 17.49
N TYR A 164 14.95 11.31 16.32
CA TYR A 164 14.64 12.03 15.07
C TYR A 164 13.14 12.10 14.77
N VAL A 165 12.30 11.46 15.59
CA VAL A 165 10.84 11.47 15.45
C VAL A 165 10.20 12.02 16.73
N ASP A 166 9.05 12.66 16.59
CA ASP A 166 8.32 13.19 17.74
C ASP A 166 7.47 12.09 18.38
N ILE A 167 6.85 11.25 17.56
CA ILE A 167 6.04 10.10 18.00
C ILE A 167 6.55 8.84 17.32
N ALA A 168 6.71 7.75 18.09
CA ALA A 168 6.86 6.41 17.55
C ALA A 168 5.82 5.51 18.21
N ALA A 169 4.95 4.93 17.40
CA ALA A 169 3.84 4.13 17.87
C ALA A 169 3.59 2.90 17.00
N GLN A 170 2.89 1.92 17.59
CA GLN A 170 2.27 0.83 16.86
C GLN A 170 0.76 1.04 16.92
N VAL A 171 0.12 1.04 15.78
CA VAL A 171 -1.32 1.27 15.66
C VAL A 171 -1.98 0.10 14.93
N THR A 172 -3.23 -0.17 15.27
CA THR A 172 -4.03 -1.19 14.58
C THR A 172 -4.71 -0.64 13.33
N ASP A 173 -4.92 0.68 13.28
CA ASP A 173 -5.54 1.38 12.16
C ASP A 173 -4.65 2.56 11.74
N VAL A 174 -4.13 2.50 10.53
CA VAL A 174 -3.29 3.55 9.94
C VAL A 174 -4.10 4.60 9.16
N SER A 175 -5.39 4.35 8.92
CA SER A 175 -6.25 5.20 8.08
C SER A 175 -6.28 6.67 8.52
N PRO A 176 -6.32 7.02 9.83
CA PRO A 176 -6.26 8.41 10.27
C PRO A 176 -4.97 9.12 9.83
N PHE A 177 -3.84 8.40 9.87
CA PHE A 177 -2.54 8.93 9.45
C PHE A 177 -2.48 9.10 7.93
N LEU A 178 -3.04 8.15 7.17
CA LEU A 178 -3.14 8.25 5.71
C LEU A 178 -3.98 9.45 5.28
N MET A 179 -5.01 9.78 6.05
CA MET A 179 -5.95 10.87 5.76
C MET A 179 -5.40 12.25 6.14
N HIS A 180 -4.76 12.37 7.29
CA HIS A 180 -4.43 13.65 7.91
C HIS A 180 -2.95 14.04 7.81
N SER A 181 -2.09 13.18 7.27
CA SER A 181 -0.70 13.56 7.03
C SER A 181 -0.57 14.46 5.81
N ASP A 182 0.36 15.41 5.88
CA ASP A 182 0.77 16.22 4.74
C ASP A 182 1.71 15.45 3.81
N LEU A 183 2.44 14.48 4.34
CA LEU A 183 3.37 13.63 3.60
C LEU A 183 3.45 12.24 4.23
N LEU A 184 3.44 11.23 3.39
CA LEU A 184 3.70 9.83 3.78
C LEU A 184 5.08 9.41 3.27
N ILE A 185 5.81 8.67 4.10
CA ILE A 185 7.06 8.00 3.72
C ILE A 185 6.90 6.53 4.08
N MET A 186 7.04 5.63 3.12
CA MET A 186 6.83 4.20 3.35
C MET A 186 7.62 3.30 2.41
N ALA A 187 7.83 2.06 2.85
CA ALA A 187 8.24 0.98 1.97
C ALA A 187 7.09 0.59 1.01
N CYS A 188 7.45 -0.09 -0.08
CA CYS A 188 6.48 -0.48 -1.12
C CYS A 188 5.91 -1.88 -0.91
N GLY A 189 5.70 -2.31 0.33
CA GLY A 189 4.99 -3.56 0.60
C GLY A 189 3.54 -3.48 0.12
N LEU A 190 3.05 -4.57 -0.50
CA LEU A 190 1.75 -4.62 -1.17
C LEU A 190 0.60 -4.13 -0.27
N ASN A 191 0.53 -4.62 0.98
CA ASN A 191 -0.54 -4.25 1.91
C ASN A 191 -0.49 -2.77 2.33
N ALA A 192 0.71 -2.22 2.52
CA ALA A 192 0.87 -0.82 2.88
C ALA A 192 0.48 0.11 1.72
N ILE A 193 0.89 -0.24 0.50
CA ILE A 193 0.48 0.50 -0.70
C ILE A 193 -1.01 0.36 -0.95
N ALA A 194 -1.60 -0.83 -0.77
CA ALA A 194 -3.04 -1.03 -0.93
C ALA A 194 -3.85 -0.08 -0.04
N GLN A 195 -3.44 0.10 1.22
CA GLN A 195 -4.09 1.03 2.14
C GLN A 195 -3.90 2.49 1.70
N ALA A 196 -2.70 2.88 1.28
CA ALA A 196 -2.38 4.26 0.90
C ALA A 196 -2.90 4.66 -0.49
N TYR A 197 -3.13 3.70 -1.39
CA TYR A 197 -3.36 3.95 -2.81
C TYR A 197 -4.58 4.83 -3.11
N HIS A 198 -5.64 4.70 -2.32
CA HIS A 198 -6.89 5.45 -2.51
C HIS A 198 -6.85 6.85 -1.88
N TYR A 199 -5.87 7.14 -1.02
CA TYR A 199 -5.69 8.47 -0.44
C TYR A 199 -4.92 9.38 -1.39
N LYS A 200 -5.21 10.68 -1.32
CA LYS A 200 -4.53 11.70 -2.13
C LYS A 200 -3.28 12.26 -1.47
N THR A 201 -2.94 11.75 -0.31
CA THR A 201 -1.78 12.21 0.45
C THR A 201 -0.50 11.95 -0.34
N PRO A 202 0.38 12.94 -0.49
CA PRO A 202 1.66 12.80 -1.16
C PRO A 202 2.50 11.67 -0.56
N LEU A 203 3.17 10.91 -1.42
CA LEU A 203 3.87 9.70 -1.04
C LEU A 203 5.33 9.72 -1.50
N VAL A 204 6.26 9.51 -0.56
CA VAL A 204 7.66 9.19 -0.83
C VAL A 204 7.89 7.71 -0.57
N VAL A 205 8.43 7.01 -1.55
CA VAL A 205 8.66 5.57 -1.48
C VAL A 205 10.12 5.24 -1.26
N LEU A 206 10.35 4.29 -0.36
CA LEU A 206 11.64 3.72 0.00
C LEU A 206 11.54 2.20 -0.07
N PRO A 207 11.62 1.61 -1.27
CA PRO A 207 11.53 0.16 -1.42
C PRO A 207 12.69 -0.53 -0.70
N ASP A 208 12.36 -1.61 0.03
CA ASP A 208 13.35 -2.55 0.55
C ASP A 208 13.71 -3.55 -0.56
N GLU A 209 14.96 -4.01 -0.55
CA GLU A 209 15.38 -5.12 -1.40
C GLU A 209 14.61 -6.40 -1.00
N ARG A 210 13.88 -6.98 -1.95
CA ARG A 210 13.05 -8.15 -1.76
C ARG A 210 13.25 -9.16 -2.89
N PRO A 211 13.04 -10.47 -2.63
CA PRO A 211 12.98 -11.45 -3.70
C PRO A 211 12.05 -10.98 -4.82
N HIS A 212 12.42 -11.28 -6.05
CA HIS A 212 11.65 -10.91 -7.25
C HIS A 212 11.42 -9.40 -7.45
N ARG A 213 12.20 -8.53 -6.80
CA ARG A 213 12.09 -7.07 -6.90
C ARG A 213 10.68 -6.54 -6.62
N GLU A 214 9.94 -7.18 -5.71
CA GLU A 214 8.52 -6.86 -5.48
C GLU A 214 8.29 -5.39 -5.12
N GLN A 215 9.11 -4.84 -4.23
CA GLN A 215 8.93 -3.47 -3.78
C GLN A 215 9.50 -2.45 -4.76
N GLU A 216 10.60 -2.77 -5.43
CA GLU A 216 11.21 -1.89 -6.44
C GLU A 216 10.26 -1.72 -7.63
N VAL A 217 9.70 -2.81 -8.16
CA VAL A 217 8.73 -2.76 -9.26
C VAL A 217 7.50 -1.92 -8.88
N MET A 218 6.99 -2.12 -7.66
CA MET A 218 5.86 -1.33 -7.15
C MET A 218 6.21 0.16 -7.06
N ALA A 219 7.40 0.49 -6.56
CA ALA A 219 7.89 1.87 -6.47
C ALA A 219 8.05 2.51 -7.86
N GLU A 220 8.69 1.80 -8.79
CA GLU A 220 8.89 2.24 -10.18
C GLU A 220 7.55 2.57 -10.85
N ALA A 221 6.56 1.68 -10.72
CA ALA A 221 5.23 1.89 -11.28
C ALA A 221 4.49 3.09 -10.66
N LEU A 222 4.56 3.25 -9.33
CA LEU A 222 3.96 4.40 -8.62
C LEU A 222 4.60 5.72 -9.04
N ILE A 223 5.94 5.76 -9.19
CA ILE A 223 6.67 6.94 -9.63
C ILE A 223 6.33 7.27 -11.10
N ALA A 224 6.30 6.28 -11.98
CA ALA A 224 5.94 6.46 -13.39
C ALA A 224 4.52 7.03 -13.57
N GLN A 225 3.61 6.72 -12.66
CA GLN A 225 2.24 7.26 -12.65
C GLN A 225 2.15 8.65 -11.97
N GLY A 226 3.23 9.21 -11.46
CA GLY A 226 3.20 10.44 -10.66
C GLY A 226 2.44 10.31 -9.34
N ARG A 227 2.29 9.08 -8.81
CA ARG A 227 1.62 8.80 -7.53
C ARG A 227 2.57 8.84 -6.35
N ALA A 228 3.86 8.73 -6.60
CA ALA A 228 4.90 8.78 -5.59
C ALA A 228 6.17 9.47 -6.13
N MET A 229 7.05 9.84 -5.22
CA MET A 229 8.45 10.21 -5.50
C MET A 229 9.39 9.19 -4.88
N SER A 230 10.56 8.99 -5.50
CA SER A 230 11.67 8.34 -4.81
C SER A 230 12.25 9.27 -3.74
N TRP A 231 12.96 8.69 -2.75
CA TRP A 231 13.67 9.48 -1.75
C TRP A 231 14.65 10.49 -2.38
N GLN A 232 15.34 10.11 -3.45
CA GLN A 232 16.29 10.99 -4.11
C GLN A 232 15.59 12.20 -4.77
N GLN A 233 14.50 11.96 -5.49
CA GLN A 233 13.69 13.05 -6.08
C GLN A 233 13.18 14.00 -4.99
N PHE A 234 12.69 13.44 -3.87
CA PHE A 234 12.22 14.22 -2.74
C PHE A 234 13.32 15.13 -2.14
N VAL A 235 14.53 14.59 -1.93
CA VAL A 235 15.67 15.36 -1.41
C VAL A 235 16.10 16.45 -2.41
N ASP A 236 16.14 16.16 -3.71
CA ASP A 236 16.57 17.10 -4.73
C ASP A 236 15.59 18.26 -4.92
N VAL A 237 14.29 18.00 -4.86
CA VAL A 237 13.27 19.05 -4.86
C VAL A 237 13.35 19.90 -3.59
N SER A 238 13.69 19.31 -2.45
CA SER A 238 13.79 20.01 -1.16
C SER A 238 15.04 20.89 -1.01
N LYS A 239 16.05 20.75 -1.86
CA LYS A 239 17.25 21.62 -1.87
C LYS A 239 16.95 23.07 -2.32
N ASN A 240 15.90 23.28 -3.10
CA ASN A 240 15.37 24.59 -3.44
C ASN A 240 13.99 24.70 -2.80
N PRO A 241 13.87 25.17 -1.55
CA PRO A 241 12.67 24.91 -0.79
C PRO A 241 11.44 25.59 -1.37
N PRO A 242 10.61 24.89 -2.14
CA PRO A 242 9.23 25.14 -2.02
C PRO A 242 8.87 24.73 -0.59
N SER A 243 8.13 25.56 0.11
CA SER A 243 7.47 25.10 1.35
C SER A 243 6.84 23.73 1.08
N LEU A 244 6.75 22.86 2.08
CA LEU A 244 6.04 21.57 1.94
C LEU A 244 4.73 21.74 1.14
N GLY A 245 4.05 22.89 1.25
CA GLY A 245 2.89 23.28 0.45
C GLY A 245 3.11 23.29 -1.05
N ASN A 246 4.26 23.73 -1.56
CA ASN A 246 4.54 23.72 -3.02
C ASN A 246 4.91 22.31 -3.52
N LEU A 247 5.52 21.50 -2.67
CA LEU A 247 5.73 20.07 -2.93
C LEU A 247 4.38 19.35 -3.09
N LEU A 248 3.44 19.64 -2.20
CA LEU A 248 2.08 19.10 -2.22
C LEU A 248 1.32 19.48 -3.51
N THR A 249 1.51 20.70 -4.01
CA THR A 249 0.89 21.15 -5.27
C THR A 249 1.51 20.49 -6.51
N SER A 250 2.77 20.05 -6.45
CA SER A 250 3.40 19.32 -7.57
C SER A 250 2.83 17.89 -7.74
N PHE A 251 2.38 17.25 -6.66
CA PHE A 251 1.66 15.96 -6.70
C PHE A 251 0.18 16.10 -7.08
N ALA A 252 -0.40 17.29 -6.89
CA ALA A 252 -1.83 17.54 -7.08
C ALA A 252 -2.23 17.91 -8.52
N LYS A 253 -1.34 17.79 -9.53
CA LYS A 253 -1.78 17.91 -10.93
C LYS A 253 -2.51 16.62 -11.32
N PRO A 254 -3.85 16.61 -11.36
CA PRO A 254 -4.58 15.47 -11.86
C PRO A 254 -4.36 15.40 -13.36
N ASP A 255 -4.02 14.24 -13.86
CA ASP A 255 -4.33 13.90 -15.23
C ASP A 255 -5.86 14.11 -15.40
N SER A 256 -6.24 15.08 -16.23
CA SER A 256 -7.61 15.55 -16.43
C SER A 256 -8.55 14.50 -17.06
N ASN A 257 -8.18 13.23 -17.06
CA ASN A 257 -8.94 12.14 -17.68
C ASN A 257 -9.31 10.99 -16.69
N ARG A 258 -9.29 11.21 -15.37
CA ARG A 258 -9.86 10.23 -14.44
C ARG A 258 -11.23 10.69 -13.96
N VAL A 259 -12.21 9.96 -14.42
CA VAL A 259 -13.62 9.99 -14.04
C VAL A 259 -13.76 10.04 -12.52
N SER A 260 -14.23 11.18 -12.04
CA SER A 260 -14.77 11.33 -10.70
C SER A 260 -16.16 10.68 -10.67
N ASN A 261 -16.26 9.51 -10.10
CA ASN A 261 -17.56 9.01 -9.61
C ASN A 261 -17.26 7.98 -8.52
N ASN A 262 -17.45 8.40 -7.29
CA ASN A 262 -18.01 7.56 -6.24
C ASN A 262 -18.33 8.44 -5.04
N THR A 263 -19.52 9.02 -5.05
CA THR A 263 -20.28 9.32 -3.84
C THR A 263 -20.73 7.98 -3.27
N VAL A 264 -20.13 7.56 -2.17
CA VAL A 264 -20.57 6.36 -1.44
C VAL A 264 -21.79 6.73 -0.62
N ASP A 265 -22.91 6.13 -0.97
CA ASP A 265 -24.16 6.20 -0.21
C ASP A 265 -24.07 5.30 1.03
N GLU A 266 -24.23 5.91 2.21
CA GLU A 266 -24.19 5.22 3.50
C GLU A 266 -25.55 4.56 3.76
N THR A 267 -25.67 3.28 3.45
CA THR A 267 -26.59 2.35 4.19
C THR A 267 -26.58 0.96 3.56
N ASN A 268 -25.82 0.01 4.06
CA ASN A 268 -26.24 -1.38 4.12
C ASN A 268 -25.19 -2.30 4.79
N THR A 269 -25.53 -2.89 5.94
CA THR A 269 -24.74 -3.94 6.58
C THR A 269 -24.94 -5.25 5.81
N LYS A 270 -24.15 -5.48 4.76
CA LYS A 270 -24.12 -6.76 4.04
C LYS A 270 -23.11 -7.70 4.70
N THR A 271 -23.38 -9.01 4.69
CA THR A 271 -22.45 -10.02 5.18
C THR A 271 -21.14 -9.99 4.38
N THR A 272 -20.02 -10.42 5.00
CA THR A 272 -18.68 -10.38 4.36
C THR A 272 -18.65 -11.12 3.02
N ALA A 273 -19.37 -12.24 2.88
CA ALA A 273 -19.49 -12.98 1.63
C ALA A 273 -20.27 -12.18 0.56
N GLN A 274 -21.33 -11.49 0.95
CA GLN A 274 -22.12 -10.66 0.03
C GLN A 274 -21.35 -9.41 -0.38
N ALA A 275 -20.60 -8.79 0.53
CA ALA A 275 -19.73 -7.66 0.19
C ALA A 275 -18.59 -8.08 -0.77
N LEU A 276 -18.06 -9.30 -0.63
CA LEU A 276 -17.09 -9.86 -1.56
C LEU A 276 -17.72 -10.11 -2.94
N MET A 277 -18.90 -10.72 -2.98
CA MET A 277 -19.65 -10.95 -4.23
C MET A 277 -20.06 -9.63 -4.90
N ASP A 278 -20.49 -8.65 -4.13
CA ASP A 278 -20.84 -7.33 -4.64
C ASP A 278 -19.61 -6.57 -5.13
N SER A 279 -18.45 -6.68 -4.49
CA SER A 279 -17.20 -6.11 -4.97
C SER A 279 -16.78 -6.73 -6.33
N PHE A 280 -17.03 -8.03 -6.55
CA PHE A 280 -16.86 -8.65 -7.87
C PHE A 280 -17.85 -8.11 -8.91
N VAL A 281 -19.03 -7.69 -8.50
CA VAL A 281 -20.04 -7.08 -9.40
C VAL A 281 -19.64 -5.66 -9.80
N ASP A 282 -19.00 -4.92 -8.90
CA ASP A 282 -18.54 -3.54 -9.15
C ASP A 282 -17.23 -3.46 -9.97
N TYR A 283 -16.57 -4.60 -10.24
CA TYR A 283 -15.42 -4.70 -11.14
C TYR A 283 -15.85 -5.18 -12.52
N PRO A 284 -16.11 -4.28 -13.49
CA PRO A 284 -16.57 -4.65 -14.83
C PRO A 284 -15.63 -5.64 -15.54
N ALA A 285 -14.33 -5.60 -15.21
CA ALA A 285 -13.33 -6.52 -15.76
C ALA A 285 -13.35 -7.90 -15.10
N ALA A 286 -13.77 -8.02 -13.83
CA ALA A 286 -13.82 -9.27 -13.12
C ALA A 286 -15.00 -10.16 -13.53
N LYS A 287 -16.15 -9.54 -13.80
CA LYS A 287 -17.39 -10.27 -14.13
C LYS A 287 -17.30 -11.07 -15.42
N PRO A 288 -16.86 -10.53 -16.58
CA PRO A 288 -16.68 -11.29 -17.80
C PRO A 288 -15.64 -12.40 -17.61
N TRP A 289 -14.52 -12.11 -16.96
CA TRP A 289 -13.46 -13.08 -16.73
C TRP A 289 -13.95 -14.26 -15.87
N PHE A 290 -14.68 -13.99 -14.78
CA PHE A 290 -15.21 -15.01 -13.90
C PHE A 290 -16.37 -15.80 -14.54
N GLN A 291 -17.36 -15.09 -15.09
CA GLN A 291 -18.57 -15.71 -15.66
C GLN A 291 -18.35 -16.30 -17.03
N ASP A 292 -17.62 -15.61 -17.91
CA ASP A 292 -17.53 -15.98 -19.32
C ASP A 292 -16.31 -16.87 -19.59
N TRP A 293 -15.28 -16.80 -18.74
CA TRP A 293 -14.05 -17.55 -18.94
C TRP A 293 -13.83 -18.67 -17.90
N LEU A 294 -13.94 -18.40 -16.59
CA LEU A 294 -13.63 -19.38 -15.57
C LEU A 294 -14.75 -20.40 -15.35
N LEU A 295 -15.99 -19.93 -15.14
CA LEU A 295 -17.12 -20.83 -14.85
C LEU A 295 -17.35 -21.88 -15.95
N PRO A 296 -17.32 -21.55 -17.26
CA PRO A 296 -17.48 -22.55 -18.31
C PRO A 296 -16.36 -23.61 -18.29
N LYS A 297 -15.15 -23.24 -17.89
CA LYS A 297 -14.03 -24.21 -17.78
C LYS A 297 -14.17 -25.14 -16.60
N LEU A 298 -14.75 -24.68 -15.49
CA LEU A 298 -15.05 -25.50 -14.33
C LEU A 298 -16.20 -26.48 -14.61
N ASP A 299 -17.22 -26.04 -15.35
CA ASP A 299 -18.35 -26.89 -15.76
C ASP A 299 -17.96 -27.98 -16.75
N MET A 300 -16.90 -27.77 -17.52
CA MET A 300 -16.36 -28.73 -18.50
C MET A 300 -15.35 -29.71 -17.90
N THR A 301 -14.92 -29.53 -16.64
CA THR A 301 -14.02 -30.47 -15.99
C THR A 301 -14.77 -31.77 -15.69
N PRO A 302 -14.32 -32.97 -16.16
CA PRO A 302 -14.98 -34.22 -15.84
C PRO A 302 -15.00 -34.42 -14.31
N LYS A 303 -16.18 -34.68 -13.79
CA LYS A 303 -16.35 -35.00 -12.35
C LYS A 303 -15.80 -36.39 -12.03
#